data_683c3bc5126ba2c5d79d895208f3a709
#
_entry.id   683c3bc5126ba2c5d79d895208f3a709
#
_cell.length_a   1.000
_cell.length_b   1.000
_cell.length_c   1.000
_cell.angle_alpha   90.00
_cell.angle_beta   90.00
_cell.angle_gamma   90.00
#
_symmetry.space_group_name_H-M   'P 1'
#
loop_
_entity.id
_entity.type
_entity.pdbx_description
1 polymer ?
#
loop_
_entity_poly.entity_id
_entity_poly.type
_entity_poly.pdbx_seq_one_letter_code
_entity_poly.pdbx_strand_id
1 'polypeptide(L)'
;GQIVDYDNEVYTILEPIQSKHKFYTSNLTKGASVFMYGVLVGTTQCNVARGTLVTTANLKHAAAPYAYRETKFSWEKPDVSAFANKFFNGFVRSNGQVGTANYWLFIPTVFCENRNLDVIKEALHHKLGYAVSDKYSKYTQSLLEAYEKGEAITNINFSPSNTPQKNRVFKNVDGIKFLNHSGGCGGTRADAATLSALLASYANHPNVGGITVLSLGCQHLQVEDFKNDLKKIAPNFDKPLYIFEQQQSESEEELIASAIKKTFEGLIEINQFERQPAPLSALTIGVKCGGSDGFSGVSANPAVGYAADLLVAIGGKVLLAEFPELCGAEQDLIDRCETETAANKFIDLMRSYDALAHKVGSGFHMNPSPGNIKDGLITDAIKSAGAAKKGGTSPIVDVLDYTEQATKSGLSLVCTPGNDVEATTGKAAAGATLILFTTGLGTPTGNPVCPVIKVATNSPLAKRMKDIIDIDCGPIISGEKTIEQMGIEILEYCIKAASGEVTPKAVLLNQDDFIPWKRGVSL
;
A
#
# COMPACT_ATOMS: atom_id res chain seq x y z
N GLY A 1 8.82 -35.51 -21.27
CA GLY A 1 7.77 -35.31 -20.38
C GLY A 1 8.04 -35.63 -18.92
N GLN A 2 8.23 -34.60 -18.10
CA GLN A 2 8.20 -34.77 -16.65
C GLN A 2 6.78 -35.21 -16.24
N ILE A 3 6.69 -36.14 -15.30
CA ILE A 3 5.43 -36.59 -14.71
C ILE A 3 5.20 -35.79 -13.42
N VAL A 4 4.01 -35.23 -13.24
CA VAL A 4 3.55 -34.57 -12.02
C VAL A 4 2.34 -35.31 -11.50
N ASP A 5 2.40 -35.78 -10.26
CA ASP A 5 1.27 -36.40 -9.52
C ASP A 5 0.65 -35.32 -8.63
N TYR A 6 -0.64 -35.06 -8.82
CA TYR A 6 -1.37 -34.05 -8.03
C TYR A 6 -2.86 -34.41 -7.99
N ASP A 7 -3.45 -34.41 -6.80
CA ASP A 7 -4.86 -34.66 -6.55
C ASP A 7 -5.37 -36.00 -7.14
N ASN A 8 -4.58 -37.06 -6.94
CA ASN A 8 -4.79 -38.41 -7.49
C ASN A 8 -4.84 -38.48 -9.03
N GLU A 9 -4.35 -37.46 -9.72
CA GLU A 9 -4.20 -37.43 -11.17
C GLU A 9 -2.74 -37.27 -11.58
N VAL A 10 -2.36 -37.99 -12.64
CA VAL A 10 -1.02 -37.95 -13.22
C VAL A 10 -1.02 -37.05 -14.45
N TYR A 11 -0.14 -36.06 -14.48
CA TYR A 11 0.02 -35.12 -15.60
C TYR A 11 1.38 -35.33 -16.28
N THR A 12 1.38 -35.48 -17.60
CA THR A 12 2.60 -35.47 -18.40
C THR A 12 2.83 -34.06 -18.93
N ILE A 13 3.88 -33.40 -18.51
CA ILE A 13 4.27 -32.08 -18.99
C ILE A 13 4.83 -32.17 -20.39
N LEU A 14 4.28 -31.45 -21.36
CA LEU A 14 4.61 -31.54 -22.76
C LEU A 14 5.84 -30.72 -23.18
N GLU A 15 6.17 -29.68 -22.42
CA GLU A 15 7.25 -28.73 -22.68
C GLU A 15 7.87 -28.22 -21.37
N PRO A 16 9.08 -27.63 -21.38
CA PRO A 16 9.69 -27.07 -20.18
C PRO A 16 8.81 -25.95 -19.58
N ILE A 17 8.47 -26.08 -18.29
CA ILE A 17 7.69 -25.10 -17.54
C ILE A 17 8.59 -24.48 -16.48
N GLN A 18 8.77 -23.16 -16.54
CA GLN A 18 9.49 -22.44 -15.51
C GLN A 18 8.67 -22.37 -14.23
N SER A 19 9.35 -22.29 -13.09
CA SER A 19 8.71 -22.00 -11.79
C SER A 19 7.79 -20.78 -11.90
N LYS A 20 6.64 -20.77 -11.19
CA LYS A 20 5.58 -19.75 -11.22
C LYS A 20 4.62 -19.84 -12.43
N HIS A 21 4.99 -20.56 -13.49
CA HIS A 21 4.13 -20.74 -14.66
C HIS A 21 3.11 -21.87 -14.44
N LYS A 22 2.13 -21.94 -15.31
CA LYS A 22 0.96 -22.82 -15.21
C LYS A 22 0.82 -23.69 -16.46
N PHE A 23 0.20 -24.85 -16.32
CA PHE A 23 -0.14 -25.73 -17.44
C PHE A 23 -1.63 -26.08 -17.43
N TYR A 24 -2.15 -26.47 -18.58
CA TYR A 24 -3.55 -26.90 -18.69
C TYR A 24 -3.74 -28.30 -18.10
N THR A 25 -4.74 -28.45 -17.22
CA THR A 25 -5.07 -29.74 -16.58
C THR A 25 -6.01 -30.62 -17.39
N SER A 26 -6.53 -30.12 -18.53
CA SER A 26 -7.42 -30.84 -19.43
C SER A 26 -7.17 -30.47 -20.88
N ASN A 27 -7.63 -31.33 -21.81
CA ASN A 27 -7.67 -30.99 -23.23
C ASN A 27 -8.80 -29.98 -23.49
N LEU A 28 -8.50 -28.87 -24.16
CA LEU A 28 -9.46 -27.81 -24.45
C LEU A 28 -9.44 -27.48 -25.94
N THR A 29 -10.60 -27.23 -26.52
CA THR A 29 -10.73 -26.73 -27.88
C THR A 29 -10.56 -25.22 -27.93
N LYS A 30 -10.25 -24.67 -29.12
CA LYS A 30 -10.23 -23.21 -29.33
C LYS A 30 -11.55 -22.57 -28.88
N GLY A 31 -11.45 -21.47 -28.13
CA GLY A 31 -12.59 -20.73 -27.60
C GLY A 31 -13.14 -21.29 -26.27
N ALA A 32 -12.57 -22.36 -25.73
CA ALA A 32 -12.99 -22.90 -24.44
C ALA A 32 -12.64 -21.95 -23.29
N SER A 33 -13.53 -21.87 -22.31
CA SER A 33 -13.30 -21.11 -21.06
C SER A 33 -12.29 -21.82 -20.17
N VAL A 34 -11.37 -21.02 -19.58
CA VAL A 34 -10.34 -21.50 -18.65
C VAL A 34 -10.60 -20.90 -17.27
N PHE A 35 -10.64 -21.75 -16.24
CA PHE A 35 -10.90 -21.35 -14.87
C PHE A 35 -9.67 -21.58 -13.98
N MET A 36 -9.47 -20.69 -13.02
CA MET A 36 -8.46 -20.80 -11.96
C MET A 36 -9.08 -20.30 -10.66
N TYR A 37 -8.99 -21.09 -9.59
CA TYR A 37 -9.64 -20.80 -8.30
C TYR A 37 -11.15 -20.51 -8.41
N GLY A 38 -11.85 -21.16 -9.32
CA GLY A 38 -13.27 -20.93 -9.59
C GLY A 38 -13.58 -19.68 -10.45
N VAL A 39 -12.59 -18.88 -10.79
CA VAL A 39 -12.73 -17.65 -11.58
C VAL A 39 -12.41 -17.91 -13.05
N LEU A 40 -13.23 -17.36 -13.98
CA LEU A 40 -12.92 -17.34 -15.41
C LEU A 40 -11.71 -16.44 -15.66
N VAL A 41 -10.60 -17.03 -16.13
CA VAL A 41 -9.33 -16.29 -16.32
C VAL A 41 -8.98 -16.06 -17.79
N GLY A 42 -9.70 -16.66 -18.71
CA GLY A 42 -9.47 -16.46 -20.12
C GLY A 42 -10.17 -17.49 -21.02
N THR A 43 -9.98 -17.32 -22.34
CA THR A 43 -10.41 -18.27 -23.38
C THR A 43 -9.22 -18.74 -24.21
N THR A 44 -9.20 -20.02 -24.56
CA THR A 44 -8.15 -20.62 -25.40
C THR A 44 -8.17 -20.04 -26.81
N GLN A 45 -6.99 -19.74 -27.36
CA GLN A 45 -6.84 -19.20 -28.73
C GLN A 45 -6.61 -20.29 -29.78
N CYS A 46 -6.29 -21.49 -29.35
CA CYS A 46 -6.11 -22.69 -30.17
C CYS A 46 -6.53 -23.93 -29.38
N ASN A 47 -6.54 -25.11 -30.02
CA ASN A 47 -6.66 -26.36 -29.29
C ASN A 47 -5.42 -26.59 -28.45
N VAL A 48 -5.58 -26.92 -27.16
CA VAL A 48 -4.51 -27.19 -26.21
C VAL A 48 -4.68 -28.57 -25.61
N ALA A 49 -3.59 -29.28 -25.45
CA ALA A 49 -3.56 -30.58 -24.79
C ALA A 49 -3.28 -30.41 -23.29
N ARG A 50 -3.74 -31.38 -22.49
CA ARG A 50 -3.36 -31.53 -21.07
C ARG A 50 -1.85 -31.55 -20.94
N GLY A 51 -1.28 -30.75 -20.02
CA GLY A 51 0.18 -30.63 -19.82
C GLY A 51 0.86 -29.56 -20.67
N THR A 52 0.15 -28.83 -21.54
CA THR A 52 0.67 -27.70 -22.32
C THR A 52 0.85 -26.48 -21.42
N LEU A 53 1.93 -25.73 -21.59
CA LEU A 53 2.21 -24.46 -20.91
C LEU A 53 1.15 -23.39 -21.25
N VAL A 54 0.66 -22.67 -20.24
CA VAL A 54 -0.22 -21.51 -20.43
C VAL A 54 0.62 -20.28 -20.80
N THR A 55 0.30 -19.66 -21.93
CA THR A 55 1.01 -18.50 -22.48
C THR A 55 0.05 -17.45 -23.02
N THR A 56 0.54 -16.23 -23.28
CA THR A 56 -0.24 -15.19 -23.95
C THR A 56 -0.62 -15.54 -25.40
N ALA A 57 0.05 -16.51 -26.03
CA ALA A 57 -0.26 -16.98 -27.37
C ALA A 57 -1.47 -17.95 -27.40
N ASN A 58 -1.68 -18.72 -26.34
CA ASN A 58 -2.73 -19.74 -26.29
C ASN A 58 -3.88 -19.42 -25.33
N LEU A 59 -3.77 -18.36 -24.49
CA LEU A 59 -4.80 -17.86 -23.58
C LEU A 59 -5.01 -16.35 -23.78
N LYS A 60 -6.25 -15.94 -24.05
CA LYS A 60 -6.67 -14.54 -24.07
C LYS A 60 -7.51 -14.23 -22.84
N HIS A 61 -7.31 -13.07 -22.23
CA HIS A 61 -8.11 -12.60 -21.09
C HIS A 61 -9.60 -12.69 -21.38
N ALA A 62 -10.35 -13.19 -20.41
CA ALA A 62 -11.81 -13.10 -20.32
C ALA A 62 -12.20 -13.05 -18.85
N ALA A 63 -13.23 -12.28 -18.56
CA ALA A 63 -13.85 -12.19 -17.24
C ALA A 63 -15.36 -12.47 -17.37
N ALA A 64 -15.95 -13.02 -16.33
CA ALA A 64 -17.39 -13.23 -16.28
C ALA A 64 -18.12 -11.89 -16.08
N PRO A 65 -19.34 -11.71 -16.63
CA PRO A 65 -20.17 -10.56 -16.27
C PRO A 65 -20.57 -10.64 -14.80
N TYR A 66 -20.67 -9.49 -14.16
CA TYR A 66 -21.03 -9.38 -12.74
C TYR A 66 -22.21 -8.46 -12.53
N ALA A 67 -23.02 -8.77 -11.52
CA ALA A 67 -24.19 -8.00 -11.10
C ALA A 67 -24.54 -8.31 -9.65
N TYR A 68 -25.27 -7.41 -9.01
CA TYR A 68 -25.88 -7.73 -7.73
C TYR A 68 -26.86 -8.91 -7.87
N ARG A 69 -26.79 -9.80 -6.91
CA ARG A 69 -27.77 -10.88 -6.67
C ARG A 69 -27.90 -11.10 -5.17
N GLU A 70 -29.09 -11.42 -4.74
CA GLU A 70 -29.30 -11.79 -3.34
C GLU A 70 -28.61 -13.14 -3.07
N THR A 71 -27.63 -13.14 -2.18
CA THR A 71 -26.88 -14.34 -1.79
C THR A 71 -26.92 -14.50 -0.28
N LYS A 72 -26.95 -15.77 0.17
CA LYS A 72 -26.73 -16.08 1.60
C LYS A 72 -25.25 -16.37 1.81
N PHE A 73 -24.46 -15.31 1.93
CA PHE A 73 -23.06 -15.47 2.27
C PHE A 73 -22.93 -15.87 3.76
N SER A 74 -22.19 -16.94 4.02
CA SER A 74 -21.86 -17.40 5.37
C SER A 74 -20.35 -17.38 5.54
N TRP A 75 -19.86 -16.70 6.57
CA TRP A 75 -18.44 -16.63 6.87
C TRP A 75 -18.08 -17.51 8.08
N GLU A 76 -17.18 -18.43 7.87
CA GLU A 76 -16.57 -19.21 8.93
C GLU A 76 -15.43 -18.39 9.54
N LYS A 77 -15.69 -17.84 10.75
CA LYS A 77 -14.70 -17.01 11.46
C LYS A 77 -13.52 -17.86 11.93
N PRO A 78 -12.27 -17.42 11.73
CA PRO A 78 -11.12 -18.10 12.30
C PRO A 78 -11.13 -18.00 13.83
N ASP A 79 -10.49 -18.97 14.49
CA ASP A 79 -10.27 -18.91 15.94
C ASP A 79 -9.26 -17.79 16.28
N VAL A 80 -9.71 -16.85 17.09
CA VAL A 80 -8.92 -15.70 17.56
C VAL A 80 -8.56 -15.79 19.05
N SER A 81 -8.77 -16.93 19.69
CA SER A 81 -8.50 -17.12 21.13
C SER A 81 -7.08 -16.73 21.52
N ALA A 82 -6.10 -17.01 20.66
CA ALA A 82 -4.69 -16.64 20.86
C ALA A 82 -4.45 -15.11 20.89
N PHE A 83 -5.40 -14.31 20.44
CA PHE A 83 -5.33 -12.85 20.38
C PHE A 83 -6.27 -12.14 21.36
N ALA A 84 -7.14 -12.86 22.08
CA ALA A 84 -8.20 -12.31 22.93
C ALA A 84 -7.70 -11.31 23.99
N ASN A 85 -6.48 -11.52 24.52
CA ASN A 85 -5.87 -10.67 25.54
C ASN A 85 -4.64 -9.90 25.03
N LYS A 86 -4.44 -9.83 23.72
CA LYS A 86 -3.33 -9.08 23.13
C LYS A 86 -3.73 -7.62 22.91
N PHE A 87 -2.77 -6.73 23.14
CA PHE A 87 -2.85 -5.30 22.94
C PHE A 87 -1.66 -4.86 22.09
N PHE A 88 -1.74 -3.68 21.50
CA PHE A 88 -0.58 -2.98 20.99
C PHE A 88 -0.41 -1.65 21.72
N ASN A 89 0.83 -1.15 21.79
CA ASN A 89 1.13 0.13 22.40
C ASN A 89 1.07 1.22 21.33
N GLY A 90 -0.02 1.97 21.28
CA GLY A 90 -0.28 3.03 20.28
C GLY A 90 -0.42 4.42 20.88
N PHE A 91 -0.53 5.42 20.00
CA PHE A 91 -0.77 6.80 20.38
C PHE A 91 -2.28 7.06 20.36
N VAL A 92 -2.91 7.13 21.54
CA VAL A 92 -4.33 7.41 21.68
C VAL A 92 -4.57 8.89 21.43
N ARG A 93 -5.45 9.21 20.45
CA ARG A 93 -5.83 10.58 20.11
C ARG A 93 -7.10 10.98 20.86
N SER A 94 -7.32 12.28 21.00
CA SER A 94 -8.50 12.86 21.68
C SER A 94 -9.84 12.37 21.12
N ASN A 95 -9.90 12.09 19.82
CA ASN A 95 -11.09 11.55 19.14
C ASN A 95 -11.27 10.03 19.30
N GLY A 96 -10.44 9.36 20.12
CA GLY A 96 -10.48 7.93 20.35
C GLY A 96 -9.78 7.06 19.28
N GLN A 97 -9.28 7.65 18.21
CA GLN A 97 -8.45 6.92 17.25
C GLN A 97 -7.09 6.57 17.87
N VAL A 98 -6.46 5.50 17.37
CA VAL A 98 -5.14 5.08 17.87
C VAL A 98 -4.15 4.99 16.72
N GLY A 99 -3.08 5.79 16.82
CA GLY A 99 -1.97 5.74 15.88
C GLY A 99 -0.97 4.66 16.23
N THR A 100 -0.36 4.06 15.21
CA THR A 100 0.79 3.13 15.35
C THR A 100 2.12 3.88 15.29
N ALA A 101 2.08 5.18 15.01
CA ALA A 101 3.21 6.09 14.98
C ALA A 101 2.77 7.50 15.41
N ASN A 102 3.75 8.38 15.63
CA ASN A 102 3.54 9.78 15.97
C ASN A 102 4.44 10.66 15.09
N TYR A 103 3.90 11.08 13.94
CA TYR A 103 4.62 11.85 12.93
C TYR A 103 4.28 13.33 12.98
N TRP A 104 5.25 14.18 12.67
CA TRP A 104 5.01 15.54 12.21
C TRP A 104 4.89 15.54 10.70
N LEU A 105 3.87 16.19 10.13
CA LEU A 105 3.58 16.16 8.71
C LEU A 105 3.69 17.54 8.07
N PHE A 106 4.45 17.65 6.99
CA PHE A 106 4.49 18.82 6.13
C PHE A 106 3.62 18.59 4.89
N ILE A 107 2.71 19.51 4.63
CA ILE A 107 1.73 19.45 3.53
C ILE A 107 1.89 20.68 2.65
N PRO A 108 2.26 20.56 1.36
CA PRO A 108 2.14 21.64 0.40
C PRO A 108 0.73 21.63 -0.17
N THR A 109 0.09 22.78 -0.33
CA THR A 109 -1.18 22.88 -1.06
C THR A 109 -0.98 22.89 -2.58
N VAL A 110 0.26 23.11 -3.02
CA VAL A 110 0.65 23.16 -4.44
C VAL A 110 2.11 22.74 -4.61
N PHE A 111 2.41 22.14 -5.75
CA PHE A 111 3.77 21.65 -6.08
C PHE A 111 4.84 22.76 -6.09
N CYS A 112 4.47 24.03 -6.23
CA CYS A 112 5.41 25.16 -6.16
C CYS A 112 6.17 25.22 -4.83
N GLU A 113 5.59 24.70 -3.75
CA GLU A 113 6.19 24.65 -2.41
C GLU A 113 7.13 23.45 -2.19
N ASN A 114 7.23 22.51 -3.14
CA ASN A 114 8.05 21.30 -2.95
C ASN A 114 9.52 21.63 -2.64
N ARG A 115 10.10 22.62 -3.32
CA ARG A 115 11.49 23.06 -3.05
C ARG A 115 11.65 23.57 -1.62
N ASN A 116 10.69 24.35 -1.12
CA ASN A 116 10.72 24.86 0.25
C ASN A 116 10.61 23.72 1.28
N LEU A 117 9.79 22.70 0.98
CA LEU A 117 9.73 21.48 1.78
C LEU A 117 11.07 20.74 1.81
N ASP A 118 11.77 20.62 0.67
CA ASP A 118 13.07 19.92 0.61
C ASP A 118 14.13 20.65 1.43
N VAL A 119 14.16 22.01 1.39
CA VAL A 119 15.05 22.82 2.22
C VAL A 119 14.78 22.61 3.73
N ILE A 120 13.50 22.63 4.12
CA ILE A 120 13.10 22.40 5.51
C ILE A 120 13.44 20.96 5.93
N LYS A 121 13.20 19.98 5.06
CA LYS A 121 13.53 18.56 5.30
C LYS A 121 15.00 18.37 5.59
N GLU A 122 15.86 18.94 4.77
CA GLU A 122 17.31 18.85 4.95
C GLU A 122 17.73 19.46 6.31
N ALA A 123 17.24 20.67 6.61
CA ALA A 123 17.54 21.37 7.85
C ALA A 123 17.11 20.59 9.10
N LEU A 124 15.88 20.06 9.12
CA LEU A 124 15.33 19.35 10.29
C LEU A 124 15.88 17.93 10.43
N HIS A 125 15.95 17.15 9.34
CA HIS A 125 16.34 15.75 9.40
C HIS A 125 17.75 15.56 9.93
N HIS A 126 18.73 16.32 9.42
CA HIS A 126 20.11 16.20 9.84
C HIS A 126 20.35 16.65 11.30
N LYS A 127 19.68 17.71 11.73
CA LYS A 127 19.89 18.27 13.08
C LYS A 127 19.17 17.49 14.16
N LEU A 128 17.96 16.97 13.86
CA LEU A 128 17.10 16.32 14.85
C LEU A 128 17.22 14.78 14.88
N GLY A 129 18.07 14.20 14.02
CA GLY A 129 18.36 12.76 14.04
C GLY A 129 17.34 11.91 13.26
N TYR A 130 16.64 12.49 12.27
CA TYR A 130 15.69 11.78 11.40
C TYR A 130 16.24 11.45 10.00
N ALA A 131 17.47 11.90 9.68
CA ALA A 131 18.11 11.58 8.41
C ALA A 131 18.38 10.07 8.29
N VAL A 132 18.27 9.52 7.07
CA VAL A 132 18.76 8.17 6.77
C VAL A 132 20.27 8.09 6.99
N SER A 133 20.76 6.86 7.15
CA SER A 133 22.19 6.58 7.24
C SER A 133 22.98 7.25 6.10
N ASP A 134 24.08 7.87 6.44
CA ASP A 134 25.00 8.57 5.52
C ASP A 134 25.90 7.63 4.69
N LYS A 135 25.58 6.34 4.66
CA LYS A 135 26.41 5.29 4.01
C LYS A 135 26.75 5.59 2.54
N TYR A 136 25.81 6.14 1.80
CA TYR A 136 26.05 6.51 0.40
C TYR A 136 26.87 7.79 0.27
N SER A 137 26.68 8.77 1.16
CA SER A 137 27.52 9.96 1.23
C SER A 137 28.97 9.60 1.56
N LYS A 138 29.19 8.68 2.52
CA LYS A 138 30.54 8.17 2.84
C LYS A 138 31.16 7.41 1.68
N TYR A 139 30.36 6.60 0.96
CA TYR A 139 30.86 5.91 -0.23
C TYR A 139 31.25 6.91 -1.32
N THR A 140 30.42 7.93 -1.59
CA THR A 140 30.75 9.01 -2.52
C THR A 140 32.02 9.76 -2.10
N GLN A 141 32.19 10.01 -0.80
CA GLN A 141 33.43 10.61 -0.27
C GLN A 141 34.65 9.74 -0.55
N SER A 142 34.56 8.42 -0.38
CA SER A 142 35.66 7.49 -0.70
C SER A 142 36.03 7.51 -2.18
N LEU A 143 35.02 7.64 -3.08
CA LEU A 143 35.27 7.79 -4.53
C LEU A 143 35.96 9.12 -4.84
N LEU A 144 35.56 10.22 -4.18
CA LEU A 144 36.18 11.54 -4.35
C LEU A 144 37.64 11.53 -3.89
N GLU A 145 37.90 10.95 -2.73
CA GLU A 145 39.29 10.85 -2.19
C GLU A 145 40.20 10.03 -3.12
N ALA A 146 39.72 8.93 -3.68
CA ALA A 146 40.46 8.14 -4.66
C ALA A 146 40.76 8.94 -5.93
N TYR A 147 39.76 9.68 -6.44
CA TYR A 147 39.91 10.55 -7.59
C TYR A 147 40.98 11.65 -7.35
N GLU A 148 40.91 12.32 -6.21
CA GLU A 148 41.88 13.38 -5.83
C GLU A 148 43.33 12.85 -5.70
N LYS A 149 43.49 11.59 -5.29
CA LYS A 149 44.78 10.90 -5.20
C LYS A 149 45.26 10.29 -6.52
N GLY A 150 44.47 10.34 -7.58
CA GLY A 150 44.75 9.68 -8.86
C GLY A 150 44.70 8.14 -8.80
N GLU A 151 43.98 7.58 -7.82
CA GLU A 151 43.77 6.16 -7.65
C GLU A 151 42.64 5.66 -8.55
N ALA A 152 42.71 4.37 -8.92
CA ALA A 152 41.64 3.77 -9.74
C ALA A 152 40.36 3.54 -8.91
N ILE A 153 39.27 4.24 -9.23
CA ILE A 153 37.98 4.13 -8.55
C ILE A 153 37.36 2.73 -8.62
N THR A 154 37.78 1.91 -9.60
CA THR A 154 37.35 0.51 -9.74
C THR A 154 37.72 -0.37 -8.55
N ASN A 155 38.67 0.07 -7.73
CA ASN A 155 39.12 -0.66 -6.53
C ASN A 155 38.30 -0.28 -5.28
N ILE A 156 37.46 0.75 -5.37
CA ILE A 156 36.62 1.22 -4.26
C ILE A 156 35.31 0.47 -4.25
N ASN A 157 35.13 -0.42 -3.29
CA ASN A 157 33.89 -1.19 -3.14
C ASN A 157 32.97 -0.56 -2.11
N PHE A 158 31.66 -0.62 -2.39
CA PHE A 158 30.66 -0.23 -1.38
C PHE A 158 30.69 -1.22 -0.22
N SER A 159 30.94 -0.71 0.97
CA SER A 159 30.81 -1.46 2.22
C SER A 159 29.66 -0.89 3.04
N PRO A 160 28.60 -1.69 3.33
CA PRO A 160 27.53 -1.24 4.21
C PRO A 160 28.10 -0.98 5.60
N SER A 161 28.36 0.28 5.94
CA SER A 161 28.76 0.60 7.32
C SER A 161 27.51 0.65 8.20
N ASN A 162 27.50 -0.11 9.27
CA ASN A 162 26.51 0.03 10.34
C ASN A 162 26.84 1.29 11.17
N THR A 163 26.71 2.47 10.55
CA THR A 163 26.81 3.71 11.33
C THR A 163 25.53 3.80 12.16
N PRO A 164 25.61 3.87 13.49
CA PRO A 164 24.44 4.05 14.33
C PRO A 164 23.66 5.27 13.86
N GLN A 165 22.36 5.13 13.69
CA GLN A 165 21.49 6.26 13.43
C GLN A 165 21.65 7.25 14.60
N LYS A 166 21.80 8.54 14.30
CA LYS A 166 21.91 9.58 15.33
C LYS A 166 20.67 9.50 16.23
N ASN A 167 20.86 9.59 17.55
CA ASN A 167 19.74 9.59 18.47
C ASN A 167 18.77 10.72 18.13
N ARG A 168 17.48 10.40 18.01
CA ARG A 168 16.41 11.37 17.80
C ARG A 168 16.35 12.34 18.98
N VAL A 169 16.23 13.63 18.69
CA VAL A 169 16.06 14.67 19.73
C VAL A 169 14.71 14.50 20.44
N PHE A 170 13.65 14.22 19.67
CA PHE A 170 12.30 14.00 20.17
C PHE A 170 12.00 12.49 20.18
N LYS A 171 12.07 11.87 21.36
CA LYS A 171 12.01 10.40 21.51
C LYS A 171 10.65 9.80 21.15
N ASN A 172 9.57 10.55 21.42
CA ASN A 172 8.19 10.13 21.16
C ASN A 172 7.65 10.61 19.80
N VAL A 173 8.52 11.20 18.95
CA VAL A 173 8.21 11.55 17.57
C VAL A 173 8.89 10.54 16.65
N ASP A 174 8.11 9.73 15.93
CA ASP A 174 8.61 8.65 15.09
C ASP A 174 9.23 9.14 13.78
N GLY A 175 8.90 10.36 13.33
CA GLY A 175 9.49 10.97 12.14
C GLY A 175 8.88 12.32 11.79
N ILE A 176 9.57 13.05 10.90
CA ILE A 176 9.10 14.27 10.27
C ILE A 176 8.90 13.93 8.79
N LYS A 177 7.68 14.05 8.28
CA LYS A 177 7.27 13.54 6.97
C LYS A 177 6.82 14.66 6.04
N PHE A 178 7.02 14.48 4.73
CA PHE A 178 6.82 15.51 3.72
C PHE A 178 6.01 14.93 2.55
N LEU A 179 4.93 15.63 2.14
CA LEU A 179 4.03 15.20 1.08
C LEU A 179 4.32 15.90 -0.26
N ASN A 180 5.54 15.79 -0.78
CA ASN A 180 5.84 16.35 -2.09
C ASN A 180 4.92 15.74 -3.17
N HIS A 181 4.29 16.57 -4.00
CA HIS A 181 3.38 16.12 -5.06
C HIS A 181 3.37 17.08 -6.26
N SER A 182 2.68 16.70 -7.34
CA SER A 182 2.59 17.48 -8.59
C SER A 182 1.22 18.16 -8.81
N GLY A 183 0.39 18.27 -7.77
CA GLY A 183 -0.97 18.79 -7.84
C GLY A 183 -1.11 20.21 -7.23
N GLY A 184 -2.36 20.64 -7.06
CA GLY A 184 -2.74 21.90 -6.43
C GLY A 184 -3.00 23.04 -7.42
N CYS A 185 -2.39 23.00 -8.60
CA CYS A 185 -2.62 23.94 -9.71
C CYS A 185 -2.47 23.22 -11.06
N GLY A 186 -2.88 23.85 -12.16
CA GLY A 186 -2.69 23.34 -13.52
C GLY A 186 -3.51 22.07 -13.85
N GLY A 187 -4.48 21.72 -13.05
CA GLY A 187 -5.42 20.62 -13.25
C GLY A 187 -6.87 21.09 -13.20
N THR A 188 -7.80 20.15 -13.21
CA THR A 188 -9.23 20.46 -13.06
C THR A 188 -9.57 20.88 -11.63
N ARG A 189 -10.68 21.62 -11.46
CA ARG A 189 -11.18 21.97 -10.11
C ARG A 189 -11.57 20.72 -9.31
N ALA A 190 -12.06 19.68 -9.99
CA ALA A 190 -12.37 18.39 -9.35
C ALA A 190 -11.11 17.71 -8.81
N ASP A 191 -9.98 17.75 -9.54
CA ASP A 191 -8.70 17.21 -9.05
C ASP A 191 -8.18 18.02 -7.85
N ALA A 192 -8.35 19.36 -7.86
CA ALA A 192 -7.98 20.21 -6.73
C ALA A 192 -8.83 19.89 -5.48
N ALA A 193 -10.14 19.69 -5.64
CA ALA A 193 -11.04 19.28 -4.56
C ALA A 193 -10.70 17.88 -4.02
N THR A 194 -10.39 16.92 -4.90
CA THR A 194 -9.96 15.58 -4.49
C THR A 194 -8.64 15.63 -3.72
N LEU A 195 -7.69 16.46 -4.16
CA LEU A 195 -6.43 16.66 -3.46
C LEU A 195 -6.65 17.30 -2.09
N SER A 196 -7.54 18.30 -1.98
CA SER A 196 -7.90 18.94 -0.71
C SER A 196 -8.42 17.91 0.29
N ALA A 197 -9.39 17.08 -0.10
CA ALA A 197 -9.94 16.01 0.73
C ALA A 197 -8.88 14.96 1.12
N LEU A 198 -7.97 14.62 0.20
CA LEU A 198 -6.84 13.71 0.46
C LEU A 198 -5.91 14.29 1.53
N LEU A 199 -5.48 15.55 1.38
CA LEU A 199 -4.56 16.21 2.32
C LEU A 199 -5.22 16.40 3.70
N ALA A 200 -6.51 16.72 3.74
CA ALA A 200 -7.28 16.78 4.98
C ALA A 200 -7.33 15.41 5.69
N SER A 201 -7.50 14.33 4.94
CA SER A 201 -7.47 12.96 5.47
C SER A 201 -6.10 12.61 6.07
N TYR A 202 -5.02 13.01 5.41
CA TYR A 202 -3.66 12.86 5.92
C TYR A 202 -3.41 13.69 7.18
N ALA A 203 -3.90 14.94 7.23
CA ALA A 203 -3.81 15.78 8.43
C ALA A 203 -4.54 15.15 9.63
N ASN A 204 -5.72 14.58 9.40
CA ASN A 204 -6.49 13.90 10.45
C ASN A 204 -5.98 12.49 10.78
N HIS A 205 -5.05 11.94 10.02
CA HIS A 205 -4.60 10.55 10.16
C HIS A 205 -4.12 10.24 11.59
N PRO A 206 -4.48 9.08 12.21
CA PRO A 206 -4.14 8.77 13.60
C PRO A 206 -2.63 8.74 13.87
N ASN A 207 -1.81 8.40 12.87
CA ASN A 207 -0.34 8.41 12.98
C ASN A 207 0.29 9.82 12.94
N VAL A 208 -0.50 10.86 12.65
CA VAL A 208 -0.03 12.25 12.59
C VAL A 208 -0.34 12.94 13.90
N GLY A 209 0.69 13.50 14.55
CA GLY A 209 0.57 14.25 15.79
C GLY A 209 0.45 15.75 15.60
N GLY A 210 1.04 16.31 14.53
CA GLY A 210 1.01 17.74 14.21
C GLY A 210 1.33 18.02 12.75
N ILE A 211 0.98 19.20 12.25
CA ILE A 211 1.00 19.53 10.83
C ILE A 211 1.55 20.94 10.58
N THR A 212 2.39 21.06 9.56
CA THR A 212 2.75 22.34 8.93
C THR A 212 2.30 22.35 7.49
N VAL A 213 1.52 23.33 7.09
CA VAL A 213 1.02 23.52 5.72
C VAL A 213 1.74 24.69 5.08
N LEU A 214 2.29 24.48 3.87
CA LEU A 214 2.80 25.54 3.02
C LEU A 214 1.86 25.78 1.84
N SER A 215 1.52 27.03 1.61
CA SER A 215 0.64 27.49 0.52
C SER A 215 1.31 28.61 -0.26
N LEU A 216 1.18 28.61 -1.58
CA LEU A 216 1.64 29.73 -2.40
C LEU A 216 0.70 30.95 -2.29
N GLY A 217 -0.61 30.73 -2.38
CA GLY A 217 -1.68 31.77 -2.34
C GLY A 217 -2.57 31.82 -3.59
N CYS A 218 -2.03 31.61 -4.80
CA CYS A 218 -2.78 31.75 -6.06
C CYS A 218 -3.18 30.42 -6.73
N GLN A 219 -2.93 29.28 -6.10
CA GLN A 219 -3.24 27.94 -6.63
C GLN A 219 -4.75 27.62 -6.60
N HIS A 220 -5.17 26.57 -7.35
CA HIS A 220 -6.56 26.13 -7.35
C HIS A 220 -7.04 25.58 -6.00
N LEU A 221 -6.19 24.83 -5.28
CA LEU A 221 -6.46 24.33 -3.94
C LEU A 221 -6.18 25.45 -2.93
N GLN A 222 -7.23 26.15 -2.50
CA GLN A 222 -7.10 27.21 -1.53
C GLN A 222 -7.00 26.66 -0.08
N VAL A 223 -6.34 27.42 0.81
CA VAL A 223 -6.21 27.06 2.23
C VAL A 223 -7.59 26.86 2.88
N GLU A 224 -8.57 27.63 2.46
CA GLU A 224 -9.93 27.56 3.01
C GLU A 224 -10.65 26.27 2.59
N ASP A 225 -10.41 25.77 1.37
CA ASP A 225 -10.93 24.46 0.92
C ASP A 225 -10.39 23.35 1.81
N PHE A 226 -9.08 23.34 2.05
CA PHE A 226 -8.43 22.38 2.95
C PHE A 226 -9.00 22.43 4.37
N LYS A 227 -9.17 23.61 4.96
CA LYS A 227 -9.77 23.78 6.29
C LYS A 227 -11.22 23.28 6.34
N ASN A 228 -12.00 23.56 5.29
CA ASN A 228 -13.39 23.11 5.21
C ASN A 228 -13.47 21.58 5.11
N ASP A 229 -12.62 20.93 4.30
CA ASP A 229 -12.58 19.47 4.19
C ASP A 229 -12.09 18.84 5.51
N LEU A 230 -11.09 19.43 6.16
CA LEU A 230 -10.63 18.97 7.47
C LEU A 230 -11.74 19.06 8.52
N LYS A 231 -12.50 20.16 8.53
CA LYS A 231 -13.64 20.35 9.46
C LYS A 231 -14.77 19.35 9.19
N LYS A 232 -15.02 18.97 7.94
CA LYS A 232 -16.04 17.95 7.59
C LYS A 232 -15.71 16.59 8.20
N ILE A 233 -14.44 16.15 8.11
CA ILE A 233 -14.01 14.82 8.57
C ILE A 233 -13.64 14.81 10.06
N ALA A 234 -13.24 15.94 10.61
CA ALA A 234 -12.81 16.12 12.00
C ALA A 234 -13.35 17.44 12.57
N PRO A 235 -14.66 17.51 12.94
CA PRO A 235 -15.25 18.74 13.48
C PRO A 235 -14.55 19.27 14.75
N ASN A 236 -13.96 18.36 15.54
CA ASN A 236 -13.23 18.64 16.78
C ASN A 236 -11.72 18.44 16.60
N PHE A 237 -11.17 18.83 15.46
CA PHE A 237 -9.74 18.72 15.18
C PHE A 237 -8.93 19.56 16.19
N ASP A 238 -7.99 18.94 16.90
CA ASP A 238 -7.25 19.55 18.01
C ASP A 238 -5.71 19.38 17.92
N LYS A 239 -5.22 18.81 16.81
CA LYS A 239 -3.78 18.67 16.63
C LYS A 239 -3.15 20.03 16.27
N PRO A 240 -1.87 20.29 16.69
CA PRO A 240 -1.14 21.47 16.23
C PRO A 240 -1.16 21.58 14.70
N LEU A 241 -1.66 22.72 14.20
CA LEU A 241 -1.78 23.01 12.76
C LEU A 241 -1.24 24.42 12.49
N TYR A 242 -0.15 24.51 11.76
CA TYR A 242 0.47 25.79 11.37
C TYR A 242 0.38 25.94 9.85
N ILE A 243 -0.13 27.08 9.39
CA ILE A 243 -0.35 27.36 7.97
C ILE A 243 0.44 28.62 7.61
N PHE A 244 1.27 28.53 6.56
CA PHE A 244 2.07 29.61 6.02
C PHE A 244 1.74 29.81 4.55
N GLU A 245 1.52 31.05 4.15
CA GLU A 245 1.22 31.43 2.77
C GLU A 245 2.32 32.34 2.22
N GLN A 246 3.01 31.89 1.18
CA GLN A 246 4.20 32.56 0.66
C GLN A 246 3.90 33.98 0.16
N GLN A 247 2.77 34.18 -0.52
CA GLN A 247 2.40 35.50 -1.04
C GLN A 247 2.02 36.51 0.05
N GLN A 248 1.85 36.06 1.30
CA GLN A 248 1.62 36.92 2.46
C GLN A 248 2.87 37.11 3.32
N SER A 249 3.98 36.46 3.00
CA SER A 249 5.25 36.54 3.73
C SER A 249 6.12 37.67 3.17
N GLU A 250 6.97 38.26 4.00
CA GLU A 250 7.90 39.31 3.57
C GLU A 250 8.96 38.78 2.60
N SER A 251 9.39 37.52 2.78
CA SER A 251 10.31 36.82 1.89
C SER A 251 10.17 35.30 2.04
N GLU A 252 10.75 34.54 1.09
CA GLU A 252 10.84 33.08 1.15
C GLU A 252 11.69 32.62 2.35
N GLU A 253 12.79 33.34 2.67
CA GLU A 253 13.64 33.06 3.81
C GLU A 253 12.88 33.19 5.14
N GLU A 254 12.07 34.24 5.30
CA GLU A 254 11.25 34.45 6.48
C GLU A 254 10.16 33.39 6.61
N LEU A 255 9.51 33.02 5.53
CA LEU A 255 8.52 31.93 5.50
C LEU A 255 9.14 30.61 5.99
N ILE A 256 10.30 30.22 5.44
CA ILE A 256 11.00 28.97 5.80
C ILE A 256 11.44 29.02 7.26
N ALA A 257 12.04 30.12 7.71
CA ALA A 257 12.50 30.29 9.09
C ALA A 257 11.34 30.20 10.09
N SER A 258 10.23 30.87 9.79
CA SER A 258 9.00 30.87 10.60
C SER A 258 8.38 29.48 10.64
N ALA A 259 8.30 28.77 9.52
CA ALA A 259 7.79 27.41 9.44
C ALA A 259 8.65 26.43 10.27
N ILE A 260 9.99 26.52 10.19
CA ILE A 260 10.92 25.72 11.00
C ILE A 260 10.70 26.00 12.48
N LYS A 261 10.65 27.28 12.90
CA LYS A 261 10.48 27.69 14.30
C LYS A 261 9.16 27.16 14.87
N LYS A 262 8.05 27.37 14.17
CA LYS A 262 6.73 26.89 14.63
C LYS A 262 6.66 25.37 14.66
N THR A 263 7.21 24.70 13.66
CA THR A 263 7.31 23.23 13.66
C THR A 263 8.10 22.74 14.88
N PHE A 264 9.21 23.40 15.25
CA PHE A 264 9.98 23.02 16.41
C PHE A 264 9.19 23.15 17.72
N GLU A 265 8.39 24.23 17.88
CA GLU A 265 7.45 24.40 19.00
C GLU A 265 6.44 23.24 19.05
N GLY A 266 5.85 22.89 17.92
CA GLY A 266 4.89 21.77 17.82
C GLY A 266 5.53 20.40 18.06
N LEU A 267 6.78 20.18 17.64
CA LEU A 267 7.51 18.96 17.95
C LEU A 267 7.74 18.78 19.45
N ILE A 268 7.98 19.87 20.20
CA ILE A 268 8.06 19.83 21.67
C ILE A 268 6.70 19.40 22.26
N GLU A 269 5.61 19.92 21.72
CA GLU A 269 4.26 19.58 22.17
C GLU A 269 3.94 18.10 21.92
N ILE A 270 4.07 17.61 20.68
CA ILE A 270 3.70 16.23 20.36
C ILE A 270 4.66 15.19 20.95
N ASN A 271 5.87 15.59 21.36
CA ASN A 271 6.81 14.73 22.07
C ASN A 271 6.35 14.37 23.50
N GLN A 272 5.35 15.04 24.04
CA GLN A 272 4.75 14.71 25.33
C GLN A 272 3.79 13.50 25.24
N PHE A 273 3.35 13.12 24.05
CA PHE A 273 2.47 11.96 23.88
C PHE A 273 3.30 10.68 23.97
N GLU A 274 2.85 9.76 24.82
CA GLU A 274 3.47 8.43 24.99
C GLU A 274 2.54 7.34 24.44
N ARG A 275 3.14 6.22 24.07
CA ARG A 275 2.38 5.03 23.66
C ARG A 275 1.63 4.44 24.85
N GLN A 276 0.38 4.04 24.61
CA GLN A 276 -0.50 3.42 25.59
C GLN A 276 -1.09 2.12 25.06
N PRO A 277 -1.41 1.16 25.93
CA PRO A 277 -2.09 -0.07 25.51
C PRO A 277 -3.44 0.23 24.84
N ALA A 278 -3.63 -0.34 23.66
CA ALA A 278 -4.87 -0.24 22.89
C ALA A 278 -5.31 -1.60 22.37
N PRO A 279 -6.62 -1.85 22.24
CA PRO A 279 -7.13 -3.12 21.75
C PRO A 279 -6.78 -3.31 20.26
N LEU A 280 -6.60 -4.56 19.82
CA LEU A 280 -6.30 -4.87 18.42
C LEU A 280 -7.41 -4.41 17.46
N SER A 281 -8.65 -4.30 17.95
CA SER A 281 -9.78 -3.75 17.18
C SER A 281 -9.59 -2.29 16.74
N ALA A 282 -8.66 -1.55 17.34
CA ALA A 282 -8.31 -0.20 16.93
C ALA A 282 -7.39 -0.16 15.69
N LEU A 283 -6.80 -1.31 15.29
CA LEU A 283 -5.94 -1.37 14.10
C LEU A 283 -6.77 -1.27 12.80
N THR A 284 -6.21 -0.55 11.83
CA THR A 284 -6.68 -0.53 10.45
C THR A 284 -5.53 -0.93 9.54
N ILE A 285 -5.63 -2.08 8.87
CA ILE A 285 -4.57 -2.61 8.02
C ILE A 285 -4.97 -2.50 6.55
N GLY A 286 -4.19 -1.75 5.77
CA GLY A 286 -4.28 -1.76 4.31
C GLY A 286 -3.53 -2.96 3.73
N VAL A 287 -4.11 -3.64 2.73
CA VAL A 287 -3.44 -4.75 2.04
C VAL A 287 -3.13 -4.38 0.60
N LYS A 288 -1.91 -4.63 0.13
CA LYS A 288 -1.36 -4.24 -1.17
C LYS A 288 -0.55 -5.36 -1.78
N CYS A 289 -0.54 -5.49 -3.11
CA CYS A 289 0.46 -6.28 -3.81
C CYS A 289 1.10 -5.46 -4.94
N GLY A 290 2.42 -5.53 -5.05
CA GLY A 290 3.19 -4.85 -6.09
C GLY A 290 4.41 -5.64 -6.50
N GLY A 291 4.78 -5.58 -7.81
CA GLY A 291 5.77 -6.50 -8.35
C GLY A 291 5.33 -7.96 -8.17
N SER A 292 4.06 -8.24 -8.47
CA SER A 292 3.44 -9.56 -8.29
C SER A 292 4.01 -10.59 -9.24
N ASP A 293 4.09 -11.84 -8.76
CA ASP A 293 4.56 -13.02 -9.50
C ASP A 293 3.57 -14.20 -9.39
N GLY A 294 3.85 -15.30 -10.05
CA GLY A 294 3.00 -16.49 -10.01
C GLY A 294 2.84 -17.14 -8.64
N PHE A 295 3.69 -16.82 -7.66
CA PHE A 295 3.56 -17.27 -6.28
C PHE A 295 2.69 -16.36 -5.41
N SER A 296 2.43 -15.12 -5.83
CA SER A 296 1.66 -14.15 -5.03
C SER A 296 0.31 -14.72 -4.58
N GLY A 297 -0.43 -15.38 -5.48
CA GLY A 297 -1.76 -15.93 -5.21
C GLY A 297 -1.78 -17.27 -4.45
N VAL A 298 -0.63 -17.89 -4.18
CA VAL A 298 -0.54 -19.18 -3.48
C VAL A 298 0.28 -19.13 -2.18
N SER A 299 0.97 -18.01 -1.91
CA SER A 299 1.77 -17.83 -0.70
C SER A 299 1.40 -16.55 0.05
N ALA A 300 2.03 -15.42 -0.29
CA ALA A 300 1.91 -14.19 0.49
C ALA A 300 0.49 -13.60 0.51
N ASN A 301 -0.23 -13.56 -0.62
CA ASN A 301 -1.58 -12.98 -0.64
C ASN A 301 -2.57 -13.78 0.23
N PRO A 302 -2.69 -15.12 0.14
CA PRO A 302 -3.55 -15.87 1.05
C PRO A 302 -3.13 -15.77 2.52
N ALA A 303 -1.82 -15.73 2.83
CA ALA A 303 -1.35 -15.57 4.20
C ALA A 303 -1.71 -14.18 4.79
N VAL A 304 -1.56 -13.11 3.99
CA VAL A 304 -2.05 -11.78 4.33
C VAL A 304 -3.58 -11.79 4.49
N GLY A 305 -4.29 -12.52 3.61
CA GLY A 305 -5.74 -12.69 3.70
C GLY A 305 -6.18 -13.36 4.99
N TYR A 306 -5.46 -14.40 5.45
CA TYR A 306 -5.77 -15.03 6.72
C TYR A 306 -5.49 -14.09 7.92
N ALA A 307 -4.39 -13.31 7.87
CA ALA A 307 -4.13 -12.26 8.85
C ALA A 307 -5.23 -11.19 8.86
N ALA A 308 -5.78 -10.85 7.68
CA ALA A 308 -6.92 -9.95 7.54
C ALA A 308 -8.18 -10.53 8.18
N ASP A 309 -8.50 -11.81 7.94
CA ASP A 309 -9.64 -12.49 8.55
C ASP A 309 -9.52 -12.55 10.07
N LEU A 310 -8.33 -12.83 10.62
CA LEU A 310 -8.07 -12.78 12.06
C LEU A 310 -8.36 -11.38 12.62
N LEU A 311 -7.86 -10.32 11.97
CA LEU A 311 -8.08 -8.95 12.42
C LEU A 311 -9.56 -8.55 12.36
N VAL A 312 -10.27 -8.92 11.29
CA VAL A 312 -11.73 -8.69 11.17
C VAL A 312 -12.49 -9.42 12.25
N ALA A 313 -12.12 -10.69 12.54
CA ALA A 313 -12.76 -11.48 13.59
C ALA A 313 -12.55 -10.89 15.00
N ILE A 314 -11.44 -10.17 15.22
CA ILE A 314 -11.14 -9.41 16.46
C ILE A 314 -11.92 -8.08 16.52
N GLY A 315 -12.49 -7.61 15.39
CA GLY A 315 -13.22 -6.35 15.29
C GLY A 315 -12.40 -5.18 14.73
N GLY A 316 -11.20 -5.44 14.19
CA GLY A 316 -10.40 -4.44 13.50
C GLY A 316 -10.90 -4.14 12.10
N LYS A 317 -10.15 -3.32 11.35
CA LYS A 317 -10.49 -2.90 9.98
C LYS A 317 -9.44 -3.37 8.98
N VAL A 318 -9.89 -3.80 7.82
CA VAL A 318 -9.03 -4.17 6.68
C VAL A 318 -9.48 -3.41 5.44
N LEU A 319 -8.50 -2.89 4.67
CA LEU A 319 -8.74 -2.13 3.45
C LEU A 319 -8.16 -2.86 2.25
N LEU A 320 -9.01 -3.42 1.40
CA LEU A 320 -8.66 -3.98 0.09
C LEU A 320 -8.91 -2.92 -0.99
N ALA A 321 -7.91 -2.60 -1.78
CA ALA A 321 -8.00 -1.58 -2.80
C ALA A 321 -7.58 -2.12 -4.18
N GLU A 322 -7.22 -1.22 -5.12
CA GLU A 322 -6.67 -1.57 -6.44
C GLU A 322 -7.75 -2.15 -7.36
N PHE A 323 -8.81 -1.40 -7.59
CA PHE A 323 -9.96 -1.87 -8.38
C PHE A 323 -9.60 -2.48 -9.74
N PRO A 324 -8.67 -1.93 -10.54
CA PRO A 324 -8.23 -2.61 -11.76
C PRO A 324 -7.67 -4.03 -11.54
N GLU A 325 -7.09 -4.29 -10.35
CA GLU A 325 -6.56 -5.62 -9.97
C GLU A 325 -7.63 -6.56 -9.38
N LEU A 326 -8.90 -6.18 -9.41
CA LEU A 326 -10.03 -7.01 -9.01
C LEU A 326 -10.86 -7.50 -10.21
N CYS A 327 -10.46 -7.12 -11.44
CA CYS A 327 -11.13 -7.51 -12.68
C CYS A 327 -11.13 -9.03 -12.86
N GLY A 328 -12.33 -9.62 -12.93
CA GLY A 328 -12.57 -11.07 -12.96
C GLY A 328 -12.91 -11.69 -11.61
N ALA A 329 -12.66 -10.98 -10.49
CA ALA A 329 -13.04 -11.40 -9.14
C ALA A 329 -14.28 -10.64 -8.60
N GLU A 330 -14.89 -9.79 -9.41
CA GLU A 330 -15.95 -8.86 -8.98
C GLU A 330 -17.15 -9.60 -8.39
N GLN A 331 -17.60 -10.69 -9.01
CA GLN A 331 -18.79 -11.40 -8.54
C GLN A 331 -18.61 -12.01 -7.15
N ASP A 332 -17.41 -12.57 -6.85
CA ASP A 332 -17.10 -13.08 -5.52
C ASP A 332 -17.15 -11.97 -4.46
N LEU A 333 -16.61 -10.79 -4.78
CA LEU A 333 -16.63 -9.64 -3.88
C LEU A 333 -18.05 -9.09 -3.69
N ILE A 334 -18.85 -9.03 -4.77
CA ILE A 334 -20.25 -8.59 -4.73
C ILE A 334 -21.07 -9.52 -3.82
N ASP A 335 -20.90 -10.83 -3.98
CA ASP A 335 -21.63 -11.85 -3.21
C ASP A 335 -21.29 -11.83 -1.72
N ARG A 336 -20.14 -11.23 -1.33
CA ARG A 336 -19.68 -11.04 0.05
C ARG A 336 -20.11 -9.71 0.67
N CYS A 337 -20.70 -8.78 -0.12
CA CYS A 337 -21.17 -7.50 0.43
C CYS A 337 -22.35 -7.72 1.38
N GLU A 338 -22.29 -7.13 2.59
CA GLU A 338 -23.36 -7.23 3.60
C GLU A 338 -24.65 -6.51 3.19
N THR A 339 -24.55 -5.53 2.30
CA THR A 339 -25.70 -4.73 1.86
C THR A 339 -25.72 -4.55 0.33
N GLU A 340 -26.91 -4.51 -0.23
CA GLU A 340 -27.11 -4.17 -1.65
C GLU A 340 -26.50 -2.82 -2.02
N THR A 341 -26.56 -1.84 -1.12
CA THR A 341 -25.95 -0.50 -1.31
C THR A 341 -24.45 -0.60 -1.52
N ALA A 342 -23.74 -1.39 -0.71
CA ALA A 342 -22.31 -1.60 -0.84
C ALA A 342 -21.98 -2.32 -2.15
N ALA A 343 -22.73 -3.37 -2.49
CA ALA A 343 -22.57 -4.12 -3.74
C ALA A 343 -22.75 -3.24 -4.97
N ASN A 344 -23.83 -2.45 -5.01
CA ASN A 344 -24.10 -1.54 -6.13
C ASN A 344 -23.05 -0.43 -6.22
N LYS A 345 -22.59 0.13 -5.09
CA LYS A 345 -21.50 1.12 -5.08
C LYS A 345 -20.21 0.54 -5.67
N PHE A 346 -19.85 -0.71 -5.34
CA PHE A 346 -18.71 -1.38 -5.94
C PHE A 346 -18.87 -1.54 -7.46
N ILE A 347 -20.03 -2.01 -7.91
CA ILE A 347 -20.34 -2.17 -9.34
C ILE A 347 -20.21 -0.84 -10.09
N ASP A 348 -20.77 0.23 -9.54
CA ASP A 348 -20.78 1.56 -10.17
C ASP A 348 -19.36 2.15 -10.26
N LEU A 349 -18.56 2.02 -9.20
CA LEU A 349 -17.18 2.47 -9.19
C LEU A 349 -16.30 1.67 -10.15
N MET A 350 -16.44 0.33 -10.21
CA MET A 350 -15.73 -0.52 -11.18
C MET A 350 -16.05 -0.11 -12.62
N ARG A 351 -17.34 0.03 -12.95
CA ARG A 351 -17.80 0.40 -14.30
C ARG A 351 -17.37 1.81 -14.68
N SER A 352 -17.47 2.76 -13.75
CA SER A 352 -17.04 4.16 -13.99
C SER A 352 -15.54 4.25 -14.24
N TYR A 353 -14.74 3.47 -13.50
CA TYR A 353 -13.29 3.44 -13.67
C TYR A 353 -12.91 2.77 -15.00
N ASP A 354 -13.51 1.64 -15.34
CA ASP A 354 -13.28 0.97 -16.62
C ASP A 354 -13.66 1.87 -17.81
N ALA A 355 -14.80 2.56 -17.72
CA ALA A 355 -15.20 3.55 -18.72
C ALA A 355 -14.20 4.71 -18.86
N LEU A 356 -13.57 5.16 -17.76
CA LEU A 356 -12.52 6.17 -17.79
C LEU A 356 -11.27 5.64 -18.51
N ALA A 357 -10.86 4.40 -18.23
CA ALA A 357 -9.74 3.76 -18.91
C ALA A 357 -9.99 3.63 -20.42
N HIS A 358 -11.20 3.24 -20.83
CA HIS A 358 -11.57 3.12 -22.25
C HIS A 358 -11.54 4.47 -23.00
N LYS A 359 -11.91 5.57 -22.35
CA LYS A 359 -11.85 6.94 -22.94
C LYS A 359 -10.43 7.34 -23.37
N VAL A 360 -9.40 6.80 -22.72
CA VAL A 360 -7.99 7.04 -23.07
C VAL A 360 -7.36 5.89 -23.86
N GLY A 361 -8.17 4.98 -24.42
CA GLY A 361 -7.72 3.86 -25.27
C GLY A 361 -7.06 2.73 -24.51
N SER A 362 -7.37 2.56 -23.22
CA SER A 362 -6.84 1.51 -22.34
C SER A 362 -7.98 0.63 -21.79
N GLY A 363 -7.68 -0.27 -20.86
CA GLY A 363 -8.64 -1.11 -20.14
C GLY A 363 -7.94 -1.94 -19.06
N PHE A 364 -8.71 -2.49 -18.14
CA PHE A 364 -8.17 -3.28 -17.02
C PHE A 364 -7.34 -4.49 -17.49
N HIS A 365 -7.71 -5.10 -18.63
CA HIS A 365 -6.95 -6.21 -19.22
C HIS A 365 -5.51 -5.87 -19.57
N MET A 366 -5.12 -4.59 -19.61
CA MET A 366 -3.75 -4.13 -19.82
C MET A 366 -2.95 -3.97 -18.51
N ASN A 367 -3.55 -4.26 -17.35
CA ASN A 367 -2.91 -4.11 -16.04
C ASN A 367 -1.65 -4.97 -15.85
N PRO A 368 -1.59 -6.29 -16.22
CA PRO A 368 -0.38 -7.06 -16.07
C PRO A 368 0.78 -6.47 -16.88
N SER A 369 1.84 -6.05 -16.18
CA SER A 369 3.06 -5.56 -16.82
C SER A 369 3.80 -6.70 -17.55
N PRO A 370 4.71 -6.39 -18.50
CA PRO A 370 5.57 -7.40 -19.10
C PRO A 370 6.35 -8.24 -18.07
N GLY A 371 6.76 -7.64 -16.94
CA GLY A 371 7.40 -8.34 -15.84
C GLY A 371 6.46 -9.32 -15.14
N ASN A 372 5.21 -8.96 -14.89
CA ASN A 372 4.20 -9.86 -14.31
C ASN A 372 3.94 -11.06 -15.23
N ILE A 373 3.81 -10.81 -16.55
CA ILE A 373 3.58 -11.85 -17.57
C ILE A 373 4.75 -12.83 -17.59
N LYS A 374 5.99 -12.30 -17.60
CA LYS A 374 7.23 -13.11 -17.56
C LYS A 374 7.30 -13.99 -16.32
N ASP A 375 6.74 -13.58 -15.21
CA ASP A 375 6.68 -14.31 -13.95
C ASP A 375 5.37 -15.10 -13.76
N GLY A 376 4.65 -15.44 -14.83
CA GLY A 376 3.55 -16.40 -14.85
C GLY A 376 2.14 -15.82 -14.62
N LEU A 377 1.97 -14.49 -14.61
CA LEU A 377 0.67 -13.82 -14.56
C LEU A 377 0.23 -13.45 -15.98
N ILE A 378 -0.27 -14.42 -16.70
CA ILE A 378 -0.49 -14.36 -18.16
C ILE A 378 -1.69 -13.46 -18.55
N THR A 379 -2.73 -13.39 -17.73
CA THR A 379 -3.90 -12.51 -17.94
C THR A 379 -4.18 -11.69 -16.69
N ASP A 380 -4.93 -10.60 -16.85
CA ASP A 380 -5.36 -9.77 -15.71
C ASP A 380 -6.21 -10.59 -14.72
N ALA A 381 -7.17 -11.38 -15.19
CA ALA A 381 -7.99 -12.22 -14.32
C ALA A 381 -7.16 -13.28 -13.56
N ILE A 382 -6.06 -13.81 -14.12
CA ILE A 382 -5.11 -14.66 -13.38
C ILE A 382 -4.44 -13.86 -12.24
N LYS A 383 -4.03 -12.62 -12.52
CA LYS A 383 -3.44 -11.73 -11.52
C LYS A 383 -4.46 -11.39 -10.43
N SER A 384 -5.67 -11.01 -10.83
CA SER A 384 -6.76 -10.56 -9.95
C SER A 384 -7.28 -11.67 -9.03
N ALA A 385 -7.45 -12.89 -9.55
CA ALA A 385 -7.83 -14.05 -8.74
C ALA A 385 -6.85 -14.34 -7.59
N GLY A 386 -5.55 -14.05 -7.80
CA GLY A 386 -4.54 -14.09 -6.73
C GLY A 386 -4.52 -12.85 -5.86
N ALA A 387 -4.76 -11.66 -6.45
CA ALA A 387 -4.71 -10.38 -5.74
C ALA A 387 -5.87 -10.21 -4.75
N ALA A 388 -7.09 -10.61 -5.11
CA ALA A 388 -8.27 -10.53 -4.24
C ALA A 388 -8.09 -11.31 -2.92
N LYS A 389 -7.31 -12.42 -2.93
CA LYS A 389 -7.08 -13.26 -1.75
C LYS A 389 -6.44 -12.51 -0.57
N LYS A 390 -5.71 -11.40 -0.81
CA LYS A 390 -5.14 -10.60 0.30
C LYS A 390 -6.19 -9.92 1.17
N GLY A 391 -7.43 -9.78 0.69
CA GLY A 391 -8.58 -9.30 1.47
C GLY A 391 -9.23 -10.35 2.37
N GLY A 392 -8.73 -11.58 2.38
CA GLY A 392 -9.32 -12.68 3.13
C GLY A 392 -10.68 -13.13 2.59
N THR A 393 -11.46 -13.76 3.46
CA THR A 393 -12.77 -14.38 3.15
C THR A 393 -13.93 -13.71 3.87
N SER A 394 -13.70 -12.72 4.74
CA SER A 394 -14.72 -12.07 5.55
C SER A 394 -15.76 -11.31 4.71
N PRO A 395 -16.95 -11.02 5.26
CA PRO A 395 -17.93 -10.14 4.63
C PRO A 395 -17.34 -8.76 4.34
N ILE A 396 -17.87 -8.11 3.28
CA ILE A 396 -17.51 -6.73 2.93
C ILE A 396 -18.54 -5.79 3.53
N VAL A 397 -18.11 -5.02 4.54
CA VAL A 397 -18.99 -4.14 5.32
C VAL A 397 -19.21 -2.78 4.65
N ASP A 398 -18.28 -2.36 3.77
CA ASP A 398 -18.37 -1.06 3.10
C ASP A 398 -17.56 -1.02 1.80
N VAL A 399 -17.93 -0.06 0.95
CA VAL A 399 -17.21 0.28 -0.29
C VAL A 399 -16.99 1.78 -0.31
N LEU A 400 -15.73 2.18 -0.41
CA LEU A 400 -15.28 3.57 -0.30
C LEU A 400 -14.79 4.07 -1.66
N ASP A 401 -15.21 5.27 -2.06
CA ASP A 401 -14.52 5.98 -3.13
C ASP A 401 -13.21 6.58 -2.61
N TYR A 402 -12.38 7.04 -3.53
CA TYR A 402 -11.09 7.66 -3.20
C TYR A 402 -11.29 8.86 -2.24
N THR A 403 -10.52 8.88 -1.16
CA THR A 403 -10.57 9.84 -0.03
C THR A 403 -11.68 9.63 1.01
N GLU A 404 -12.63 8.71 0.83
CA GLU A 404 -13.59 8.36 1.87
C GLU A 404 -12.93 7.60 3.03
N GLN A 405 -13.45 7.79 4.24
CA GLN A 405 -12.90 7.23 5.48
C GLN A 405 -13.54 5.89 5.85
N ALA A 406 -12.73 4.91 6.26
CA ALA A 406 -13.21 3.63 6.79
C ALA A 406 -13.71 3.77 8.23
N THR A 407 -15.01 3.92 8.40
CA THR A 407 -15.65 4.09 9.72
C THR A 407 -16.16 2.79 10.33
N LYS A 408 -16.48 1.77 9.50
CA LYS A 408 -17.02 0.47 9.95
C LYS A 408 -15.90 -0.53 10.24
N SER A 409 -16.03 -1.33 11.30
CA SER A 409 -15.17 -2.49 11.56
C SER A 409 -15.47 -3.59 10.54
N GLY A 410 -14.42 -4.27 10.05
CA GLY A 410 -14.51 -5.31 9.04
C GLY A 410 -13.71 -5.01 7.78
N LEU A 411 -13.98 -5.73 6.69
CA LEU A 411 -13.35 -5.54 5.39
C LEU A 411 -14.08 -4.46 4.59
N SER A 412 -13.36 -3.43 4.17
CA SER A 412 -13.86 -2.42 3.22
C SER A 412 -13.08 -2.45 1.91
N LEU A 413 -13.77 -2.24 0.79
CA LEU A 413 -13.14 -2.02 -0.51
C LEU A 413 -12.87 -0.52 -0.69
N VAL A 414 -11.71 -0.16 -1.22
CA VAL A 414 -11.31 1.24 -1.46
C VAL A 414 -10.98 1.44 -2.92
N CYS A 415 -11.70 2.31 -3.61
CA CYS A 415 -11.46 2.61 -5.03
C CYS A 415 -10.14 3.36 -5.19
N THR A 416 -9.13 2.67 -5.70
CA THR A 416 -7.83 3.23 -6.06
C THR A 416 -7.31 2.64 -7.37
N PRO A 417 -6.34 3.31 -8.04
CA PRO A 417 -5.55 2.66 -9.09
C PRO A 417 -4.78 1.43 -8.59
N GLY A 418 -4.29 0.61 -9.54
CA GLY A 418 -3.35 -0.47 -9.27
C GLY A 418 -1.90 0.01 -9.07
N ASN A 419 -1.58 1.28 -9.40
CA ASN A 419 -0.26 1.87 -9.14
C ASN A 419 0.08 1.78 -7.64
N ASP A 420 1.29 1.29 -7.34
CA ASP A 420 1.70 0.96 -5.97
C ASP A 420 1.60 2.15 -5.01
N VAL A 421 2.08 3.32 -5.45
CA VAL A 421 2.11 4.52 -4.61
C VAL A 421 0.73 5.18 -4.51
N GLU A 422 -0.02 5.31 -5.61
CA GLU A 422 -1.39 5.84 -5.58
C GLU A 422 -2.32 4.99 -4.70
N ALA A 423 -2.14 3.66 -4.75
CA ALA A 423 -2.93 2.74 -3.94
C ALA A 423 -2.57 2.82 -2.44
N THR A 424 -1.28 2.92 -2.08
CA THR A 424 -0.87 3.12 -0.67
C THR A 424 -1.31 4.49 -0.16
N THR A 425 -1.22 5.53 -1.00
CA THR A 425 -1.72 6.88 -0.71
C THR A 425 -3.22 6.86 -0.39
N GLY A 426 -4.05 6.21 -1.22
CA GLY A 426 -5.49 6.10 -0.98
C GLY A 426 -5.85 5.30 0.26
N LYS A 427 -5.12 4.20 0.56
CA LYS A 427 -5.35 3.40 1.78
C LYS A 427 -5.01 4.18 3.05
N ALA A 428 -3.89 4.91 3.06
CA ALA A 428 -3.53 5.77 4.17
C ALA A 428 -4.60 6.87 4.37
N ALA A 429 -5.07 7.51 3.28
CA ALA A 429 -6.16 8.47 3.34
C ALA A 429 -7.46 7.87 3.90
N ALA A 430 -7.77 6.61 3.58
CA ALA A 430 -8.93 5.91 4.14
C ALA A 430 -8.77 5.49 5.61
N GLY A 431 -7.59 5.71 6.22
CA GLY A 431 -7.32 5.51 7.64
C GLY A 431 -6.48 4.27 7.97
N ALA A 432 -5.80 3.64 7.00
CA ALA A 432 -4.88 2.55 7.29
C ALA A 432 -3.74 3.02 8.19
N THR A 433 -3.56 2.40 9.36
CA THR A 433 -2.48 2.71 10.30
C THR A 433 -1.22 1.88 10.04
N LEU A 434 -1.35 0.76 9.33
CA LEU A 434 -0.29 -0.10 8.79
C LEU A 434 -0.69 -0.57 7.39
N ILE A 435 0.29 -0.85 6.53
CA ILE A 435 0.07 -1.50 5.23
C ILE A 435 0.91 -2.78 5.15
N LEU A 436 0.26 -3.90 4.82
CA LEU A 436 0.91 -5.14 4.40
C LEU A 436 1.10 -5.10 2.88
N PHE A 437 2.34 -5.14 2.44
CA PHE A 437 2.71 -5.02 1.03
C PHE A 437 3.40 -6.31 0.55
N THR A 438 2.67 -7.15 -0.17
CA THR A 438 3.22 -8.38 -0.75
C THR A 438 3.99 -8.10 -2.04
N THR A 439 5.11 -8.77 -2.25
CA THR A 439 5.91 -8.63 -3.47
C THR A 439 6.64 -9.92 -3.84
N GLY A 440 6.66 -10.24 -5.12
CA GLY A 440 7.42 -11.35 -5.71
C GLY A 440 8.74 -10.91 -6.34
N LEU A 441 8.88 -9.62 -6.63
CA LEU A 441 10.02 -9.05 -7.35
C LEU A 441 10.84 -8.05 -6.52
N GLY A 442 10.29 -7.54 -5.39
CA GLY A 442 11.00 -6.68 -4.45
C GLY A 442 10.76 -5.19 -4.66
N THR A 443 9.50 -4.78 -4.72
CA THR A 443 9.11 -3.36 -4.83
C THR A 443 9.48 -2.58 -3.56
N PRO A 444 10.23 -1.45 -3.65
CA PRO A 444 10.72 -0.71 -2.48
C PRO A 444 9.73 0.36 -1.97
N THR A 445 8.50 0.41 -2.46
CA THR A 445 7.50 1.44 -2.12
C THR A 445 7.16 1.49 -0.63
N GLY A 446 7.09 2.70 -0.05
CA GLY A 446 6.62 2.99 1.29
C GLY A 446 5.43 3.93 1.32
N ASN A 447 5.19 4.57 2.48
CA ASN A 447 4.20 5.64 2.65
C ASN A 447 4.62 6.55 3.81
N PRO A 448 4.46 7.88 3.70
CA PRO A 448 4.98 8.82 4.71
C PRO A 448 4.30 8.70 6.08
N VAL A 449 3.01 8.39 6.14
CA VAL A 449 2.27 8.37 7.42
C VAL A 449 1.82 6.96 7.84
N CYS A 450 1.93 5.98 6.95
CA CYS A 450 1.48 4.62 7.21
C CYS A 450 2.66 3.65 7.06
N PRO A 451 3.22 3.08 8.15
CA PRO A 451 4.31 2.12 8.05
C PRO A 451 3.96 0.94 7.15
N VAL A 452 4.85 0.64 6.19
CA VAL A 452 4.65 -0.43 5.21
C VAL A 452 5.52 -1.63 5.55
N ILE A 453 4.88 -2.78 5.79
CA ILE A 453 5.53 -4.06 6.08
C ILE A 453 5.64 -4.86 4.79
N LYS A 454 6.85 -5.19 4.36
CA LYS A 454 7.13 -5.93 3.11
C LYS A 454 7.09 -7.43 3.33
N VAL A 455 6.22 -8.11 2.56
CA VAL A 455 6.01 -9.55 2.62
C VAL A 455 6.45 -10.20 1.30
N ALA A 456 7.53 -10.98 1.31
CA ALA A 456 7.99 -11.69 0.13
C ALA A 456 7.15 -12.93 -0.16
N THR A 457 6.88 -13.19 -1.45
CA THR A 457 6.16 -14.38 -1.90
C THR A 457 7.04 -15.64 -1.88
N ASN A 458 8.37 -15.48 -1.84
CA ASN A 458 9.32 -16.57 -1.96
C ASN A 458 10.64 -16.28 -1.21
N SER A 459 11.27 -17.32 -0.67
CA SER A 459 12.52 -17.21 0.11
C SER A 459 13.74 -16.74 -0.70
N PRO A 460 13.91 -17.07 -2.00
CA PRO A 460 14.98 -16.50 -2.80
C PRO A 460 14.94 -14.97 -2.86
N LEU A 461 13.75 -14.36 -2.98
CA LEU A 461 13.59 -12.91 -2.90
C LEU A 461 13.94 -12.37 -1.51
N ALA A 462 13.39 -12.99 -0.45
CA ALA A 462 13.64 -12.55 0.92
C ALA A 462 15.14 -12.55 1.26
N LYS A 463 15.89 -13.57 0.80
CA LYS A 463 17.33 -13.65 0.98
C LYS A 463 18.10 -12.59 0.17
N ARG A 464 17.72 -12.37 -1.10
CA ARG A 464 18.39 -11.41 -2.00
C ARG A 464 18.17 -9.97 -1.56
N MET A 465 16.95 -9.62 -1.14
CA MET A 465 16.54 -8.28 -0.75
C MET A 465 16.22 -8.17 0.75
N LYS A 466 17.09 -8.78 1.57
CA LYS A 466 16.95 -8.78 3.03
C LYS A 466 16.94 -7.38 3.67
N ASP A 467 17.38 -6.38 2.94
CA ASP A 467 17.39 -4.97 3.35
C ASP A 467 16.04 -4.28 3.21
N ILE A 468 15.11 -4.81 2.39
CA ILE A 468 13.77 -4.25 2.19
C ILE A 468 12.62 -5.19 2.59
N ILE A 469 12.85 -6.51 2.70
CA ILE A 469 11.82 -7.49 3.03
C ILE A 469 11.78 -7.74 4.54
N ASP A 470 10.59 -7.63 5.13
CA ASP A 470 10.34 -7.87 6.56
C ASP A 470 9.96 -9.32 6.86
N ILE A 471 9.09 -9.91 6.02
CA ILE A 471 8.50 -11.25 6.24
C ILE A 471 8.70 -12.11 5.00
N ASP A 472 9.10 -13.38 5.19
CA ASP A 472 9.26 -14.39 4.13
C ASP A 472 8.10 -15.39 4.17
N CYS A 473 7.26 -15.42 3.12
CA CYS A 473 6.20 -16.43 2.93
C CYS A 473 6.63 -17.62 2.05
N GLY A 474 7.91 -17.69 1.66
CA GLY A 474 8.46 -18.83 0.92
C GLY A 474 8.27 -20.21 1.59
N PRO A 475 8.28 -20.33 2.93
CA PRO A 475 7.97 -21.58 3.63
C PRO A 475 6.61 -22.21 3.29
N ILE A 476 5.65 -21.43 2.78
CA ILE A 476 4.38 -21.98 2.25
C ILE A 476 4.66 -22.75 0.95
N ILE A 477 5.53 -22.24 0.09
CA ILE A 477 5.86 -22.89 -1.21
C ILE A 477 6.65 -24.19 -0.98
N SER A 478 7.51 -24.23 0.04
CA SER A 478 8.26 -25.46 0.40
C SER A 478 7.43 -26.46 1.22
N GLY A 479 6.22 -26.11 1.66
CA GLY A 479 5.38 -26.96 2.51
C GLY A 479 5.82 -27.03 3.98
N GLU A 480 6.74 -26.17 4.40
CA GLU A 480 7.21 -26.09 5.80
C GLU A 480 6.19 -25.42 6.72
N LYS A 481 5.36 -24.52 6.16
CA LYS A 481 4.31 -23.81 6.91
C LYS A 481 3.01 -23.78 6.12
N THR A 482 1.88 -23.74 6.84
CA THR A 482 0.58 -23.51 6.23
C THR A 482 0.31 -22.01 6.06
N ILE A 483 -0.73 -21.68 5.28
CA ILE A 483 -1.22 -20.30 5.10
C ILE A 483 -1.64 -19.71 6.46
N GLU A 484 -2.34 -20.50 7.27
CA GLU A 484 -2.84 -20.10 8.59
C GLU A 484 -1.69 -19.77 9.55
N GLN A 485 -0.67 -20.64 9.61
CA GLN A 485 0.52 -20.41 10.44
C GLN A 485 1.22 -19.11 10.06
N MET A 486 1.42 -18.88 8.75
CA MET A 486 2.02 -17.65 8.27
C MET A 486 1.14 -16.41 8.51
N GLY A 487 -0.18 -16.54 8.40
CA GLY A 487 -1.11 -15.45 8.69
C GLY A 487 -1.09 -15.03 10.16
N ILE A 488 -0.98 -15.99 11.08
CA ILE A 488 -0.78 -15.73 12.52
C ILE A 488 0.53 -14.96 12.74
N GLU A 489 1.65 -15.40 12.15
CA GLU A 489 2.95 -14.72 12.27
C GLU A 489 2.92 -13.30 11.68
N ILE A 490 2.21 -13.10 10.57
CA ILE A 490 2.03 -11.78 9.96
C ILE A 490 1.27 -10.85 10.91
N LEU A 491 0.17 -11.30 11.53
CA LEU A 491 -0.59 -10.48 12.47
C LEU A 491 0.24 -10.18 13.73
N GLU A 492 1.02 -11.13 14.24
CA GLU A 492 1.94 -10.91 15.35
C GLU A 492 3.02 -9.87 15.02
N TYR A 493 3.57 -9.91 13.80
CA TYR A 493 4.50 -8.89 13.33
C TYR A 493 3.83 -7.50 13.24
N CYS A 494 2.57 -7.43 12.76
CA CYS A 494 1.80 -6.19 12.76
C CYS A 494 1.61 -5.62 14.17
N ILE A 495 1.33 -6.44 15.17
CA ILE A 495 1.18 -6.01 16.58
C ILE A 495 2.50 -5.43 17.10
N LYS A 496 3.63 -6.09 16.84
CA LYS A 496 4.96 -5.58 17.20
C LYS A 496 5.31 -4.28 16.49
N ALA A 497 5.01 -4.17 15.20
CA ALA A 497 5.21 -2.95 14.43
C ALA A 497 4.32 -1.80 14.93
N ALA A 498 3.05 -2.09 15.23
CA ALA A 498 2.11 -1.12 15.80
C ALA A 498 2.56 -0.60 17.18
N SER A 499 3.20 -1.48 17.97
CA SER A 499 3.76 -1.15 19.29
C SER A 499 5.11 -0.41 19.24
N GLY A 500 5.72 -0.31 18.05
CA GLY A 500 7.08 0.24 17.91
C GLY A 500 8.20 -0.68 18.39
N GLU A 501 7.90 -1.96 18.67
CA GLU A 501 8.89 -2.98 19.07
C GLU A 501 9.77 -3.39 17.89
N VAL A 502 9.22 -3.36 16.68
CA VAL A 502 9.94 -3.54 15.42
C VAL A 502 9.64 -2.37 14.50
N THR A 503 10.65 -1.91 13.78
CA THR A 503 10.48 -0.85 12.76
C THR A 503 10.53 -1.49 11.38
N PRO A 504 9.46 -1.41 10.57
CA PRO A 504 9.48 -1.89 9.19
C PRO A 504 10.62 -1.27 8.38
N LYS A 505 11.22 -2.06 7.51
CA LYS A 505 12.40 -1.64 6.71
C LYS A 505 12.10 -0.44 5.82
N ALA A 506 10.89 -0.34 5.28
CA ALA A 506 10.46 0.84 4.52
C ALA A 506 10.57 2.13 5.35
N VAL A 507 10.24 2.08 6.65
CA VAL A 507 10.38 3.23 7.56
C VAL A 507 11.85 3.53 7.85
N LEU A 508 12.68 2.49 8.09
CA LEU A 508 14.13 2.65 8.31
C LEU A 508 14.84 3.28 7.10
N LEU A 509 14.33 3.03 5.89
CA LEU A 509 14.86 3.53 4.63
C LEU A 509 14.25 4.87 4.22
N ASN A 510 13.32 5.44 5.02
CA ASN A 510 12.53 6.64 4.65
C ASN A 510 11.91 6.51 3.25
N GLN A 511 11.32 5.35 2.94
CA GLN A 511 10.51 5.16 1.73
C GLN A 511 9.16 5.85 1.94
N ASP A 512 9.14 7.17 1.72
CA ASP A 512 8.03 8.07 2.01
C ASP A 512 7.33 8.47 0.70
N ASP A 513 6.89 7.47 -0.07
CA ASP A 513 6.30 7.68 -1.39
C ASP A 513 4.86 8.21 -1.26
N PHE A 514 4.53 9.28 -2.00
CA PHE A 514 3.22 9.91 -2.01
C PHE A 514 2.86 10.37 -3.42
N ILE A 515 1.81 9.81 -4.01
CA ILE A 515 1.26 10.20 -5.29
C ILE A 515 -0.26 10.31 -5.17
N PRO A 516 -0.83 11.52 -5.19
CA PRO A 516 -2.28 11.72 -5.28
C PRO A 516 -2.81 11.22 -6.63
N TRP A 517 -3.91 10.46 -6.62
CA TRP A 517 -4.55 10.04 -7.85
C TRP A 517 -5.27 11.21 -8.53
N LYS A 518 -4.83 11.55 -9.73
CA LYS A 518 -5.42 12.56 -10.60
C LYS A 518 -6.32 11.88 -11.64
N ARG A 519 -7.62 12.19 -11.62
CA ARG A 519 -8.61 11.63 -12.57
C ARG A 519 -8.83 12.50 -13.81
N GLY A 520 -8.44 13.78 -13.76
CA GLY A 520 -8.62 14.74 -14.83
C GLY A 520 -7.38 14.98 -15.69
N VAL A 521 -7.45 16.00 -16.53
CA VAL A 521 -6.37 16.43 -17.43
C VAL A 521 -5.64 17.64 -16.87
N SER A 522 -4.44 17.91 -17.39
CA SER A 522 -3.76 19.19 -17.14
C SER A 522 -4.34 20.29 -18.02
N LEU A 523 -4.44 21.53 -17.51
CA LEU A 523 -4.98 22.72 -18.17
C LEU A 523 -3.91 23.80 -18.26
#